data_2b0df559c520eb292abbe7ab00d04917
#
_entry.id   2b0df559c520eb292abbe7ab00d04917
#
_cell.length_a   1.000
_cell.length_b   1.000
_cell.length_c   1.000
_cell.angle_alpha   90.00
_cell.angle_beta   90.00
_cell.angle_gamma   90.00
#
_symmetry.space_group_name_H-M   'P 1'
#
loop_
_entity.id
_entity.type
_entity.pdbx_description
1 polymer ?
#
loop_
_entity_poly.entity_id
_entity_poly.type
_entity_poly.pdbx_seq_one_letter_code
_entity_poly.pdbx_strand_id
1 'polypeptide(L)'
;NLTDVTKAEVEYFDPKLTSLGLLEVQYFQRRNISLDSFEFIHLDAAIFGAAYESVIVAWKEKVFHDRARPTTYVNKKFGSQKVFSYLGNKEMIAGWIPAKDWKGYVRVMPHSDFPSGSACVCTAFAKGMIELTGSDSVLAALGGPLNVPIISGSSTYESGKPVANFTLTWDTWSQ
;
A
#
# COMPACT_ATOMS: atom_id res chain seq x y z
N ASN A 1 10.58 9.46 -11.15
CA ASN A 1 10.24 8.53 -12.23
C ASN A 1 9.54 7.31 -11.63
N LEU A 2 8.35 6.97 -12.12
CA LEU A 2 7.65 5.75 -11.76
C LEU A 2 8.32 4.57 -12.49
N THR A 3 9.03 3.72 -11.76
CA THR A 3 9.58 2.46 -12.27
C THR A 3 8.52 1.35 -12.19
N ASP A 4 8.72 0.23 -12.90
CA ASP A 4 7.83 -0.93 -12.80
C ASP A 4 7.78 -1.45 -11.35
N VAL A 5 8.90 -1.40 -10.61
CA VAL A 5 8.95 -1.78 -9.18
C VAL A 5 8.07 -0.87 -8.33
N THR A 6 8.26 0.45 -8.43
CA THR A 6 7.46 1.42 -7.65
C THR A 6 5.97 1.33 -7.96
N LYS A 7 5.61 1.09 -9.23
CA LYS A 7 4.21 0.90 -9.65
C LYS A 7 3.61 -0.36 -9.05
N ALA A 8 4.33 -1.48 -9.13
CA ALA A 8 3.89 -2.76 -8.57
C ALA A 8 3.73 -2.69 -7.05
N GLU A 9 4.61 -1.98 -6.35
CA GLU A 9 4.50 -1.75 -4.91
C GLU A 9 3.24 -0.95 -4.55
N VAL A 10 2.98 0.14 -5.29
CA VAL A 10 1.76 0.93 -5.11
C VAL A 10 0.50 0.11 -5.42
N GLU A 11 0.51 -0.70 -6.48
CA GLU A 11 -0.61 -1.58 -6.83
C GLU A 11 -0.81 -2.69 -5.80
N TYR A 12 0.27 -3.25 -5.28
CA TYR A 12 0.20 -4.29 -4.23
C TYR A 12 -0.48 -3.77 -2.97
N PHE A 13 -0.15 -2.56 -2.53
CA PHE A 13 -0.75 -1.95 -1.35
C PHE A 13 -2.04 -1.14 -1.60
N ASP A 14 -2.56 -1.13 -2.82
CA ASP A 14 -3.87 -0.50 -3.07
C ASP A 14 -5.01 -1.23 -2.30
N PRO A 15 -5.14 -2.58 -2.38
CA PRO A 15 -6.05 -3.36 -1.53
C PRO A 15 -5.38 -3.72 -0.18
N LYS A 16 -5.05 -2.72 0.62
CA LYS A 16 -4.17 -2.83 1.83
C LYS A 16 -4.47 -4.00 2.74
N LEU A 17 -5.73 -4.19 3.10
CA LEU A 17 -6.10 -5.27 4.03
C LEU A 17 -5.79 -6.65 3.46
N THR A 18 -6.04 -6.85 2.16
CA THR A 18 -5.68 -8.09 1.47
C THR A 18 -4.16 -8.29 1.46
N SER A 19 -3.41 -7.24 1.13
CA SER A 19 -1.95 -7.31 1.05
C SER A 19 -1.31 -7.59 2.40
N LEU A 20 -1.77 -6.90 3.45
CA LEU A 20 -1.29 -7.14 4.82
C LEU A 20 -1.65 -8.55 5.29
N GLY A 21 -2.87 -9.04 5.01
CA GLY A 21 -3.26 -10.41 5.31
C GLY A 21 -2.41 -11.46 4.60
N LEU A 22 -2.01 -11.22 3.34
CA LEU A 22 -1.09 -12.12 2.64
C LEU A 22 0.32 -12.13 3.24
N LEU A 23 0.81 -10.99 3.75
CA LEU A 23 2.08 -10.92 4.48
C LEU A 23 1.99 -11.65 5.83
N GLU A 24 0.89 -11.50 6.53
CA GLU A 24 0.62 -12.21 7.77
C GLU A 24 0.54 -13.73 7.56
N VAL A 25 -0.15 -14.18 6.51
CA VAL A 25 -0.20 -15.61 6.15
C VAL A 25 1.21 -16.17 5.88
N GLN A 26 2.11 -15.41 5.25
CA GLN A 26 3.51 -15.85 5.11
C GLN A 26 4.19 -16.04 6.46
N TYR A 27 3.91 -15.17 7.44
CA TYR A 27 4.42 -15.34 8.79
C TYR A 27 3.94 -16.66 9.41
N PHE A 28 2.63 -16.90 9.42
CA PHE A 28 2.06 -18.11 10.02
C PHE A 28 2.58 -19.39 9.34
N GLN A 29 2.65 -19.41 8.01
CA GLN A 29 3.18 -20.55 7.26
C GLN A 29 4.64 -20.86 7.61
N ARG A 30 5.50 -19.84 7.71
CA ARG A 30 6.92 -20.02 8.07
C ARG A 30 7.12 -20.44 9.51
N ARG A 31 6.18 -20.09 10.41
CA ARG A 31 6.17 -20.48 11.81
C ARG A 31 5.47 -21.83 12.05
N ASN A 32 4.98 -22.48 10.99
CA ASN A 32 4.16 -23.70 11.06
C ASN A 32 2.91 -23.55 11.97
N ILE A 33 2.33 -22.37 12.02
CA ILE A 33 1.07 -22.10 12.70
C ILE A 33 -0.06 -22.42 11.72
N SER A 34 -0.94 -23.35 12.11
CA SER A 34 -2.09 -23.71 11.29
C SER A 34 -3.10 -22.57 11.24
N LEU A 35 -3.62 -22.25 10.04
CA LEU A 35 -4.67 -21.25 9.86
C LEU A 35 -6.02 -21.65 10.47
N ASP A 36 -6.20 -22.92 10.85
CA ASP A 36 -7.37 -23.43 11.57
C ASP A 36 -7.16 -23.45 13.10
N SER A 37 -6.02 -22.95 13.58
CA SER A 37 -5.69 -22.97 15.01
C SER A 37 -6.29 -21.79 15.77
N PHE A 38 -6.53 -22.01 17.06
CA PHE A 38 -6.90 -20.92 17.99
C PHE A 38 -5.83 -19.83 18.05
N GLU A 39 -4.56 -20.21 17.91
CA GLU A 39 -3.43 -19.31 17.91
C GLU A 39 -3.53 -18.33 16.73
N PHE A 40 -3.79 -18.84 15.52
CA PHE A 40 -4.00 -18.00 14.34
C PHE A 40 -5.16 -17.01 14.56
N ILE A 41 -6.34 -17.50 14.95
CA ILE A 41 -7.52 -16.65 15.13
C ILE A 41 -7.26 -15.55 16.17
N HIS A 42 -6.57 -15.87 17.25
CA HIS A 42 -6.28 -14.90 18.31
C HIS A 42 -5.32 -13.81 17.84
N LEU A 43 -4.25 -14.20 17.12
CA LEU A 43 -3.23 -13.26 16.64
C LEU A 43 -3.77 -12.38 15.49
N ASP A 44 -4.47 -12.98 14.54
CA ASP A 44 -5.15 -12.26 13.44
C ASP A 44 -6.15 -11.23 13.99
N ALA A 45 -6.98 -11.63 14.93
CA ALA A 45 -7.93 -10.72 15.57
C ALA A 45 -7.25 -9.57 16.31
N ALA A 46 -6.11 -9.80 16.96
CA ALA A 46 -5.35 -8.74 17.63
C ALA A 46 -4.72 -7.75 16.64
N ILE A 47 -4.08 -8.25 15.57
CA ILE A 47 -3.41 -7.44 14.57
C ILE A 47 -4.42 -6.62 13.75
N PHE A 48 -5.45 -7.28 13.21
CA PHE A 48 -6.47 -6.58 12.43
C PHE A 48 -7.45 -5.76 13.29
N GLY A 49 -7.62 -6.11 14.57
CA GLY A 49 -8.30 -5.27 15.56
C GLY A 49 -7.57 -3.93 15.74
N ALA A 50 -6.26 -3.95 15.92
CA ALA A 50 -5.45 -2.73 16.01
C ALA A 50 -5.51 -1.91 14.71
N ALA A 51 -5.46 -2.58 13.54
CA ALA A 51 -5.63 -1.91 12.25
C ALA A 51 -7.01 -1.24 12.13
N TYR A 52 -8.09 -1.90 12.56
CA TYR A 52 -9.45 -1.37 12.59
C TYR A 52 -9.57 -0.12 13.47
N GLU A 53 -9.05 -0.17 14.70
CA GLU A 53 -9.02 0.99 15.60
C GLU A 53 -8.26 2.17 14.98
N SER A 54 -7.15 1.91 14.31
CA SER A 54 -6.38 2.94 13.62
C SER A 54 -7.18 3.63 12.50
N VAL A 55 -8.06 2.89 11.80
CA VAL A 55 -8.96 3.44 10.79
C VAL A 55 -9.98 4.37 11.42
N ILE A 56 -10.58 4.00 12.55
CA ILE A 56 -11.57 4.84 13.25
C ILE A 56 -10.93 6.19 13.61
N VAL A 57 -9.74 6.17 14.20
CA VAL A 57 -8.99 7.40 14.54
C VAL A 57 -8.67 8.21 13.28
N ALA A 58 -8.14 7.57 12.25
CA ALA A 58 -7.82 8.25 10.99
C ALA A 58 -9.04 8.92 10.36
N TRP A 59 -10.21 8.25 10.37
CA TRP A 59 -11.44 8.82 9.79
C TRP A 59 -12.00 9.97 10.60
N LYS A 60 -11.96 9.90 11.93
CA LYS A 60 -12.31 11.03 12.80
C LYS A 60 -11.49 12.27 12.43
N GLU A 61 -10.18 12.13 12.31
CA GLU A 61 -9.28 13.22 11.96
C GLU A 61 -9.47 13.70 10.51
N LYS A 62 -9.76 12.78 9.56
CA LYS A 62 -10.09 13.13 8.18
C LYS A 62 -11.32 14.03 8.09
N VAL A 63 -12.38 13.70 8.83
CA VAL A 63 -13.60 14.49 8.87
C VAL A 63 -13.35 15.85 9.52
N PHE A 64 -12.57 15.89 10.58
CA PHE A 64 -12.24 17.13 11.28
C PHE A 64 -11.40 18.08 10.41
N HIS A 65 -10.41 17.56 9.70
CA HIS A 65 -9.49 18.40 8.91
C HIS A 65 -10.01 18.73 7.50
N ASP A 66 -10.84 17.91 6.91
CA ASP A 66 -11.45 18.04 5.58
C ASP A 66 -10.50 18.60 4.49
N ARG A 67 -9.31 18.02 4.38
CA ARG A 67 -8.28 18.49 3.46
C ARG A 67 -8.49 18.03 2.04
N ALA A 68 -8.28 18.94 1.08
CA ALA A 68 -8.34 18.64 -0.34
C ALA A 68 -7.20 17.70 -0.76
N ARG A 69 -7.50 16.78 -1.65
CA ARG A 69 -6.53 15.87 -2.26
C ARG A 69 -5.53 16.62 -3.17
N PRO A 70 -4.28 16.12 -3.31
CA PRO A 70 -3.29 16.71 -4.21
C PRO A 70 -3.80 16.92 -5.63
N THR A 71 -4.58 15.97 -6.17
CA THR A 71 -5.22 16.12 -7.49
C THR A 71 -6.12 17.34 -7.56
N THR A 72 -7.02 17.50 -6.58
CA THR A 72 -7.91 18.67 -6.52
C THR A 72 -7.12 19.98 -6.41
N TYR A 73 -6.07 19.99 -5.58
CA TYR A 73 -5.22 21.15 -5.39
C TYR A 73 -4.47 21.51 -6.67
N VAL A 74 -3.80 20.53 -7.30
CA VAL A 74 -3.02 20.72 -8.53
C VAL A 74 -3.93 21.18 -9.66
N ASN A 75 -5.07 20.51 -9.87
CA ASN A 75 -5.99 20.86 -10.95
C ASN A 75 -6.55 22.29 -10.80
N LYS A 76 -6.91 22.69 -9.57
CA LYS A 76 -7.47 24.04 -9.33
C LYS A 76 -6.40 25.14 -9.31
N LYS A 77 -5.28 24.91 -8.61
CA LYS A 77 -4.26 25.94 -8.41
C LYS A 77 -3.44 26.24 -9.65
N PHE A 78 -3.07 25.22 -10.39
CA PHE A 78 -2.20 25.37 -11.56
C PHE A 78 -2.96 25.43 -12.89
N GLY A 79 -4.18 24.92 -12.94
CA GLY A 79 -5.10 25.12 -14.07
C GLY A 79 -4.50 24.71 -15.42
N SER A 80 -4.28 25.69 -16.29
CA SER A 80 -3.71 25.49 -17.64
C SER A 80 -2.18 25.39 -17.68
N GLN A 81 -1.49 25.62 -16.56
CA GLN A 81 -0.04 25.43 -16.51
C GLN A 81 0.31 23.97 -16.83
N LYS A 82 1.39 23.77 -17.57
CA LYS A 82 1.83 22.41 -17.91
C LYS A 82 2.58 21.78 -16.74
N VAL A 83 2.24 20.53 -16.45
CA VAL A 83 2.94 19.66 -15.50
C VAL A 83 3.39 18.41 -16.21
N PHE A 84 4.56 17.88 -15.82
CA PHE A 84 5.04 16.62 -16.37
C PHE A 84 4.44 15.48 -15.55
N SER A 85 3.72 14.60 -16.20
CA SER A 85 2.98 13.53 -15.51
C SER A 85 2.87 12.27 -16.36
N TYR A 86 2.44 11.20 -15.71
CA TYR A 86 1.97 9.98 -16.34
C TYR A 86 0.66 10.25 -17.10
N LEU A 87 0.57 9.77 -18.35
CA LEU A 87 -0.54 10.07 -19.27
C LEU A 87 -1.71 9.06 -19.18
N GLY A 88 -1.58 8.01 -18.38
CA GLY A 88 -2.60 6.98 -18.20
C GLY A 88 -2.33 5.67 -18.93
N ASN A 89 -3.25 4.72 -18.75
CA ASN A 89 -3.08 3.30 -19.08
C ASN A 89 -2.84 3.00 -20.57
N LYS A 90 -3.31 3.85 -21.48
CA LYS A 90 -3.26 3.55 -22.91
C LYS A 90 -1.94 3.94 -23.57
N GLU A 91 -1.26 4.93 -23.03
CA GLU A 91 -0.08 5.51 -23.67
C GLU A 91 1.22 5.14 -23.00
N MET A 92 1.18 4.65 -21.73
CA MET A 92 2.33 4.18 -20.94
C MET A 92 3.51 5.15 -20.90
N ILE A 93 3.27 6.41 -21.17
CA ILE A 93 4.26 7.45 -21.39
C ILE A 93 4.03 8.59 -20.41
N ALA A 94 5.11 9.14 -19.87
CA ALA A 94 5.06 10.41 -19.16
C ALA A 94 5.19 11.57 -20.14
N GLY A 95 4.45 12.63 -19.92
CA GLY A 95 4.45 13.79 -20.79
C GLY A 95 3.96 15.07 -20.12
N TRP A 96 3.98 16.16 -20.87
CA TRP A 96 3.51 17.46 -20.42
C TRP A 96 2.01 17.61 -20.69
N ILE A 97 1.21 17.74 -19.64
CA ILE A 97 -0.23 17.94 -19.72
C ILE A 97 -0.64 19.21 -18.95
N PRO A 98 -1.80 19.81 -19.26
CA PRO A 98 -2.37 20.84 -18.41
C PRO A 98 -2.63 20.30 -17.02
N ALA A 99 -2.29 21.07 -15.98
CA ALA A 99 -2.46 20.64 -14.58
C ALA A 99 -3.91 20.30 -14.24
N LYS A 100 -4.90 20.93 -14.90
CA LYS A 100 -6.33 20.61 -14.73
C LYS A 100 -6.68 19.18 -15.14
N ASP A 101 -5.86 18.54 -15.99
CA ASP A 101 -6.08 17.18 -16.48
C ASP A 101 -5.21 16.14 -15.74
N TRP A 102 -4.41 16.60 -14.77
CA TRP A 102 -3.53 15.74 -13.98
C TRP A 102 -4.32 14.75 -13.13
N LYS A 103 -3.88 13.49 -13.17
CA LYS A 103 -4.42 12.38 -12.38
C LYS A 103 -3.29 11.62 -11.70
N GLY A 104 -3.59 11.03 -10.53
CA GLY A 104 -2.66 10.09 -9.89
C GLY A 104 -2.59 8.75 -10.65
N TYR A 105 -1.55 7.99 -10.40
CA TYR A 105 -1.39 6.65 -10.98
C TYR A 105 -2.51 5.71 -10.53
N VAL A 106 -2.79 5.66 -9.24
CA VAL A 106 -3.94 4.91 -8.69
C VAL A 106 -5.14 5.82 -8.50
N ARG A 107 -6.32 5.22 -8.38
CA ARG A 107 -7.58 5.96 -8.20
C ARG A 107 -7.55 6.79 -6.92
N VAL A 108 -7.93 8.05 -7.04
CA VAL A 108 -8.08 8.95 -5.89
C VAL A 108 -9.39 8.63 -5.16
N MET A 109 -9.28 8.38 -3.87
CA MET A 109 -10.44 8.08 -3.02
C MET A 109 -11.22 9.36 -2.67
N PRO A 110 -12.57 9.32 -2.59
CA PRO A 110 -13.41 10.50 -2.38
C PRO A 110 -13.53 10.88 -0.89
N HIS A 111 -12.40 11.01 -0.19
CA HIS A 111 -12.35 11.43 1.21
C HIS A 111 -11.13 12.32 1.45
N SER A 112 -11.11 13.04 2.57
CA SER A 112 -10.02 13.94 2.98
C SER A 112 -8.63 13.31 2.82
N ASP A 113 -7.68 14.12 2.38
CA ASP A 113 -6.28 13.69 2.22
C ASP A 113 -5.59 13.35 3.55
N PHE A 114 -5.81 14.17 4.56
CA PHE A 114 -5.12 14.10 5.86
C PHE A 114 -6.05 13.66 7.00
N PRO A 115 -5.53 12.83 7.94
CA PRO A 115 -4.29 12.06 7.87
C PRO A 115 -4.37 10.89 6.89
N SER A 116 -3.24 10.24 6.58
CA SER A 116 -3.23 9.08 5.70
C SER A 116 -3.81 7.85 6.38
N GLY A 117 -4.94 7.36 5.90
CA GLY A 117 -5.52 6.09 6.38
C GLY A 117 -4.61 4.89 6.10
N SER A 118 -3.93 4.89 4.95
CA SER A 118 -2.96 3.82 4.62
C SER A 118 -1.80 3.79 5.60
N ALA A 119 -1.21 4.96 5.92
CA ALA A 119 -0.13 5.04 6.90
C ALA A 119 -0.59 4.55 8.28
N CYS A 120 -1.80 4.91 8.72
CA CYS A 120 -2.35 4.43 10.00
C CYS A 120 -2.48 2.91 10.03
N VAL A 121 -3.12 2.32 9.01
CA VAL A 121 -3.32 0.86 8.93
C VAL A 121 -2.00 0.10 8.84
N CYS A 122 -1.11 0.50 7.92
CA CYS A 122 0.17 -0.20 7.75
C CYS A 122 1.06 -0.05 8.99
N THR A 123 1.06 1.12 9.65
CA THR A 123 1.81 1.30 10.91
C THR A 123 1.22 0.45 12.04
N ALA A 124 -0.10 0.36 12.16
CA ALA A 124 -0.74 -0.48 13.17
C ALA A 124 -0.39 -1.96 12.95
N PHE A 125 -0.47 -2.44 11.70
CA PHE A 125 -0.03 -3.79 11.33
C PHE A 125 1.45 -4.03 11.68
N ALA A 126 2.35 -3.16 11.23
CA ALA A 126 3.78 -3.28 11.49
C ALA A 126 4.08 -3.32 12.99
N LYS A 127 3.46 -2.45 13.78
CA LYS A 127 3.60 -2.45 15.24
C LYS A 127 3.06 -3.73 15.87
N GLY A 128 1.91 -4.23 15.42
CA GLY A 128 1.38 -5.52 15.88
C GLY A 128 2.35 -6.67 15.59
N MET A 129 2.93 -6.72 14.40
CA MET A 129 3.94 -7.73 14.04
C MET A 129 5.24 -7.59 14.84
N ILE A 130 5.70 -6.37 15.11
CA ILE A 130 6.88 -6.12 15.95
C ILE A 130 6.63 -6.60 17.39
N GLU A 131 5.49 -6.28 17.97
CA GLU A 131 5.13 -6.77 19.33
C GLU A 131 5.02 -8.29 19.36
N LEU A 132 4.40 -8.90 18.36
CA LEU A 132 4.27 -10.34 18.23
C LEU A 132 5.63 -11.05 18.11
N THR A 133 6.53 -10.49 17.30
CA THR A 133 7.82 -11.13 16.97
C THR A 133 8.97 -10.69 17.88
N GLY A 134 8.79 -9.63 18.66
CA GLY A 134 9.82 -9.01 19.50
C GLY A 134 10.90 -8.26 18.71
N SER A 135 10.72 -8.08 17.40
CA SER A 135 11.71 -7.43 16.54
C SER A 135 11.07 -6.83 15.27
N ASP A 136 11.59 -5.69 14.81
CA ASP A 136 11.26 -5.14 13.48
C ASP A 136 11.88 -5.96 12.33
N SER A 137 12.93 -6.75 12.63
CA SER A 137 13.60 -7.56 11.62
C SER A 137 12.79 -8.80 11.24
N VAL A 138 12.34 -8.86 10.00
CA VAL A 138 11.70 -10.05 9.42
C VAL A 138 12.69 -11.22 9.35
N LEU A 139 13.97 -10.93 9.08
CA LEU A 139 15.02 -11.95 9.08
C LEU A 139 15.16 -12.62 10.46
N ALA A 140 15.13 -11.83 11.54
CA ALA A 140 15.19 -12.37 12.91
C ALA A 140 13.94 -13.21 13.24
N ALA A 141 12.76 -12.78 12.79
CA ALA A 141 11.49 -13.46 13.04
C ALA A 141 11.28 -14.73 12.22
N LEU A 142 11.71 -14.73 10.94
CA LEU A 142 11.33 -15.73 9.93
C LEU A 142 12.52 -16.40 9.22
N GLY A 143 13.77 -16.02 9.53
CA GLY A 143 14.96 -16.54 8.85
C GLY A 143 15.17 -16.05 7.41
N GLY A 144 14.39 -15.07 6.96
CA GLY A 144 14.49 -14.48 5.63
C GLY A 144 13.43 -13.41 5.39
N PRO A 145 13.55 -12.57 4.34
CA PRO A 145 12.64 -11.47 4.05
C PRO A 145 11.23 -11.95 3.68
N LEU A 146 10.26 -11.05 3.75
CA LEU A 146 8.97 -11.22 3.08
C LEU A 146 9.16 -11.04 1.58
N ASN A 147 8.54 -11.91 0.80
CA ASN A 147 8.68 -11.91 -0.64
C ASN A 147 7.30 -11.97 -1.32
N VAL A 148 7.10 -11.09 -2.29
CA VAL A 148 5.91 -11.10 -3.15
C VAL A 148 6.36 -11.16 -4.61
N PRO A 149 6.18 -12.29 -5.29
CA PRO A 149 6.52 -12.41 -6.70
C PRO A 149 5.55 -11.56 -7.55
N ILE A 150 6.10 -10.74 -8.41
CA ILE A 150 5.37 -9.94 -9.39
C ILE A 150 5.60 -10.53 -10.77
N ILE A 151 4.54 -10.95 -11.41
CA ILE A 151 4.59 -11.61 -12.71
C ILE A 151 4.48 -10.59 -13.83
N SER A 152 5.23 -10.80 -14.90
CA SER A 152 5.13 -10.00 -16.13
C SER A 152 3.68 -9.93 -16.62
N GLY A 153 3.22 -8.73 -16.94
CA GLY A 153 1.85 -8.49 -17.41
C GLY A 153 0.77 -8.49 -16.33
N SER A 154 1.12 -8.59 -15.03
CA SER A 154 0.14 -8.71 -13.94
C SER A 154 -0.47 -7.39 -13.47
N SER A 155 -0.01 -6.23 -13.96
CA SER A 155 -0.56 -4.93 -13.55
C SER A 155 -2.04 -4.83 -13.90
N THR A 156 -2.83 -4.35 -12.94
CA THR A 156 -4.25 -4.06 -13.13
C THR A 156 -4.49 -2.65 -13.70
N TYR A 157 -3.46 -1.81 -13.67
CA TYR A 157 -3.49 -0.41 -14.12
C TYR A 157 -2.89 -0.22 -15.52
N GLU A 158 -1.88 -1.03 -15.88
CA GLU A 158 -1.18 -0.92 -17.17
C GLU A 158 -1.10 -2.27 -17.90
N SER A 159 -1.74 -2.38 -19.04
CA SER A 159 -1.72 -3.61 -19.84
C SER A 159 -0.27 -3.98 -20.25
N GLY A 160 0.12 -5.24 -20.03
CA GLY A 160 1.44 -5.76 -20.37
C GLY A 160 2.57 -5.30 -19.47
N LYS A 161 2.26 -4.71 -18.31
CA LYS A 161 3.23 -4.32 -17.29
C LYS A 161 3.14 -5.23 -16.04
N PRO A 162 4.24 -5.38 -15.30
CA PRO A 162 5.63 -5.06 -15.72
C PRO A 162 6.09 -5.93 -16.88
N VAL A 163 7.14 -5.52 -17.59
CA VAL A 163 7.65 -6.27 -18.76
C VAL A 163 8.41 -7.55 -18.37
N ALA A 164 8.88 -7.65 -17.13
CA ALA A 164 9.62 -8.81 -16.62
C ALA A 164 9.14 -9.19 -15.23
N ASN A 165 9.34 -10.45 -14.87
CA ASN A 165 9.11 -10.92 -13.50
C ASN A 165 10.15 -10.31 -12.55
N PHE A 166 9.74 -9.97 -11.35
CA PHE A 166 10.61 -9.60 -10.24
C PHE A 166 9.92 -9.90 -8.90
N THR A 167 10.61 -9.65 -7.80
CA THR A 167 10.07 -9.88 -6.46
C THR A 167 10.15 -8.59 -5.64
N LEU A 168 9.05 -8.18 -5.03
CA LEU A 168 9.06 -7.20 -3.96
C LEU A 168 9.55 -7.89 -2.69
N THR A 169 10.42 -7.21 -1.94
CA THR A 169 11.09 -7.81 -0.79
C THR A 169 11.14 -6.81 0.35
N TRP A 170 10.79 -7.26 1.57
CA TRP A 170 10.86 -6.44 2.77
C TRP A 170 11.65 -7.18 3.86
N ASP A 171 12.65 -6.49 4.42
CA ASP A 171 13.54 -6.99 5.48
C ASP A 171 13.03 -6.64 6.87
N THR A 172 12.13 -5.64 6.97
CA THR A 172 11.52 -5.18 8.22
C THR A 172 10.02 -5.07 8.08
N TRP A 173 9.30 -5.16 9.23
CA TRP A 173 7.86 -4.95 9.28
C TRP A 173 7.47 -3.49 9.02
N SER A 174 8.37 -2.55 9.35
CA SER A 174 8.14 -1.10 9.24
C SER A 174 8.43 -0.52 7.85
N GLN A 175 9.05 -1.30 6.94
CA GLN A 175 9.21 -0.93 5.54
C GLN A 175 7.86 -0.86 4.81
#